data_333ce47f398f427a21590b80c59f6e77
#
_entry.id   333ce47f398f427a21590b80c59f6e77
#
_cell.length_a   1.000
_cell.length_b   1.000
_cell.length_c   1.000
_cell.angle_alpha   90.00
_cell.angle_beta   90.00
_cell.angle_gamma   90.00
#
_symmetry.space_group_name_H-M   'P 1'
#
loop_
_entity.id
_entity.type
_entity.pdbx_description
1 polymer ?
#
loop_
_entity_poly.entity_id
_entity_poly.type
_entity_poly.pdbx_seq_one_letter_code
_entity_poly.pdbx_strand_id
1 'polypeptide(L)'
;MKVISPMDDSPAGRAGVQAGDVISAIDGQNAAGLTVSEVSEKLRGAIGASVTVTFLRDGEEPREVVLVREVIKVESVTGRLEGDFGYLRISTFNENTGRELTETIERLKREKPGLKGFVLDLRNNGGGLLNAAIDVSDAFMERGEIVSQRGRKPDDIERYAAKPGDLTGGLPLVVLINYGSASASEIVAGALKDQERATVVGLTSFGKGSVQTVIPLRGGQDGALSITTARYYTPSGRSIQKIGIEPDLEVARSEAEARIVSRSSFIYSEAAYATALDSSIGAERKGPHTPHEAPGKDFDKTKDYQLQRALDVLRAGGDLSKLAAAPDTIVVTAPGTKPVETAEVDTDAPDDATPD
;
A
#
# COMPACT_ATOMS: atom_id res chain seq x y z
N MET A 1 -16.21 11.27 -8.71
CA MET A 1 -14.74 11.23 -8.46
C MET A 1 -14.43 10.26 -7.37
N LYS A 2 -13.34 9.47 -7.50
CA LYS A 2 -12.98 8.40 -6.53
C LYS A 2 -11.84 8.88 -5.63
N VAL A 3 -11.94 8.64 -4.33
CA VAL A 3 -10.88 8.90 -3.35
C VAL A 3 -9.80 7.83 -3.51
N ILE A 4 -8.58 8.24 -3.78
CA ILE A 4 -7.41 7.33 -3.82
C ILE A 4 -6.95 7.05 -2.40
N SER A 5 -6.77 8.13 -1.61
CA SER A 5 -6.42 8.05 -0.20
C SER A 5 -6.86 9.34 0.51
N PRO A 6 -7.53 9.26 1.65
CA PRO A 6 -7.63 10.41 2.55
C PRO A 6 -6.25 10.67 3.17
N MET A 7 -5.92 11.94 3.42
CA MET A 7 -4.72 12.29 4.15
C MET A 7 -4.91 11.96 5.64
N ASP A 8 -3.90 11.36 6.25
CA ASP A 8 -3.92 11.04 7.69
C ASP A 8 -4.13 12.32 8.51
N ASP A 9 -4.83 12.21 9.62
CA ASP A 9 -5.20 13.31 10.52
C ASP A 9 -5.93 14.51 9.88
N SER A 10 -6.34 14.37 8.61
CA SER A 10 -7.22 15.35 7.96
C SER A 10 -8.67 15.22 8.43
N PRO A 11 -9.52 16.26 8.25
CA PRO A 11 -10.95 16.17 8.52
C PRO A 11 -11.61 14.97 7.85
N ALA A 12 -11.22 14.66 6.61
CA ALA A 12 -11.73 13.51 5.87
C ALA A 12 -11.28 12.18 6.49
N GLY A 13 -10.00 12.07 6.86
CA GLY A 13 -9.45 10.88 7.53
C GLY A 13 -10.14 10.62 8.87
N ARG A 14 -10.24 11.64 9.72
CA ARG A 14 -10.94 11.56 11.02
C ARG A 14 -12.42 11.24 10.89
N ALA A 15 -13.06 11.67 9.81
CA ALA A 15 -14.45 11.36 9.51
C ALA A 15 -14.65 9.94 8.93
N GLY A 16 -13.60 9.13 8.78
CA GLY A 16 -13.65 7.75 8.31
C GLY A 16 -13.89 7.61 6.80
N VAL A 17 -13.51 8.61 6.01
CA VAL A 17 -13.39 8.49 4.55
C VAL A 17 -12.30 7.48 4.24
N GLN A 18 -12.49 6.65 3.21
CA GLN A 18 -11.58 5.57 2.86
C GLN A 18 -11.15 5.64 1.39
N ALA A 19 -10.03 5.00 1.08
CA ALA A 19 -9.66 4.75 -0.31
C ALA A 19 -10.78 3.94 -1.00
N GLY A 20 -11.15 4.37 -2.20
CA GLY A 20 -12.24 3.76 -2.95
C GLY A 20 -13.60 4.45 -2.81
N ASP A 21 -13.83 5.27 -1.78
CA ASP A 21 -15.04 6.07 -1.68
C ASP A 21 -15.22 6.95 -2.92
N VAL A 22 -16.46 7.14 -3.36
CA VAL A 22 -16.79 7.99 -4.50
C VAL A 22 -17.48 9.25 -3.99
N ILE A 23 -16.92 10.42 -4.28
CA ILE A 23 -17.57 11.70 -4.03
C ILE A 23 -18.70 11.86 -5.05
N SER A 24 -19.93 11.83 -4.57
CA SER A 24 -21.15 11.95 -5.38
C SER A 24 -21.75 13.35 -5.36
N ALA A 25 -21.62 14.07 -4.22
CA ALA A 25 -22.07 15.46 -4.11
C ALA A 25 -21.17 16.26 -3.17
N ILE A 26 -21.11 17.58 -3.38
CA ILE A 26 -20.44 18.56 -2.51
C ILE A 26 -21.42 19.69 -2.28
N ASP A 27 -21.72 20.02 -1.01
CA ASP A 27 -22.73 20.99 -0.59
C ASP A 27 -24.08 20.81 -1.34
N GLY A 28 -24.52 19.55 -1.44
CA GLY A 28 -25.74 19.15 -2.13
C GLY A 28 -25.70 19.21 -3.67
N GLN A 29 -24.58 19.66 -4.26
CA GLN A 29 -24.41 19.72 -5.72
C GLN A 29 -23.76 18.42 -6.22
N ASN A 30 -24.35 17.85 -7.27
CA ASN A 30 -23.83 16.63 -7.90
C ASN A 30 -22.39 16.84 -8.40
N ALA A 31 -21.48 15.95 -8.02
CA ALA A 31 -20.07 15.97 -8.39
C ALA A 31 -19.75 15.11 -9.64
N ALA A 32 -20.76 14.46 -10.24
CA ALA A 32 -20.56 13.67 -11.45
C ALA A 32 -20.17 14.59 -12.62
N GLY A 33 -19.09 14.22 -13.32
CA GLY A 33 -18.57 14.98 -14.46
C GLY A 33 -17.66 16.16 -14.11
N LEU A 34 -17.49 16.51 -12.83
CA LEU A 34 -16.53 17.51 -12.40
C LEU A 34 -15.10 17.02 -12.60
N THR A 35 -14.22 17.93 -12.99
CA THR A 35 -12.77 17.68 -13.03
C THR A 35 -12.18 17.66 -11.61
N VAL A 36 -10.95 17.14 -11.47
CA VAL A 36 -10.20 17.15 -10.21
C VAL A 36 -10.02 18.57 -9.66
N SER A 37 -9.77 19.54 -10.56
CA SER A 37 -9.60 20.95 -10.19
C SER A 37 -10.88 21.53 -9.61
N GLU A 38 -12.02 21.33 -10.26
CA GLU A 38 -13.32 21.83 -9.80
C GLU A 38 -13.73 21.23 -8.45
N VAL A 39 -13.49 19.93 -8.26
CA VAL A 39 -13.73 19.29 -6.94
C VAL A 39 -12.79 19.87 -5.89
N SER A 40 -11.50 20.04 -6.21
CA SER A 40 -10.52 20.64 -5.30
C SER A 40 -10.92 22.06 -4.89
N GLU A 41 -11.38 22.89 -5.82
CA GLU A 41 -11.85 24.26 -5.55
C GLU A 41 -13.06 24.26 -4.60
N LYS A 42 -14.04 23.37 -4.83
CA LYS A 42 -15.21 23.26 -3.97
C LYS A 42 -14.86 22.77 -2.55
N LEU A 43 -13.89 21.86 -2.41
CA LEU A 43 -13.43 21.37 -1.12
C LEU A 43 -12.60 22.40 -0.35
N ARG A 44 -11.85 23.26 -1.04
CA ARG A 44 -11.10 24.36 -0.42
C ARG A 44 -12.02 25.49 0.04
N GLY A 45 -11.52 26.29 0.97
CA GLY A 45 -12.23 27.47 1.47
C GLY A 45 -11.59 28.02 2.75
N ALA A 46 -12.28 28.95 3.39
CA ALA A 46 -11.80 29.58 4.62
C ALA A 46 -11.63 28.55 5.75
N ILE A 47 -10.57 28.67 6.54
CA ILE A 47 -10.34 27.85 7.73
C ILE A 47 -11.52 27.99 8.68
N GLY A 48 -12.00 26.87 9.23
CA GLY A 48 -13.17 26.82 10.12
C GLY A 48 -14.52 26.76 9.40
N ALA A 49 -14.57 27.02 8.08
CA ALA A 49 -15.80 26.85 7.31
C ALA A 49 -16.08 25.37 7.05
N SER A 50 -17.36 24.98 7.10
CA SER A 50 -17.77 23.60 6.79
C SER A 50 -18.00 23.39 5.30
N VAL A 51 -17.82 22.15 4.85
CA VAL A 51 -18.25 21.62 3.56
C VAL A 51 -18.93 20.28 3.79
N THR A 52 -20.08 20.07 3.16
CA THR A 52 -20.79 18.78 3.23
C THR A 52 -20.44 17.95 2.00
N VAL A 53 -19.95 16.75 2.20
CA VAL A 53 -19.56 15.83 1.11
C VAL A 53 -20.35 14.54 1.23
N THR A 54 -21.02 14.13 0.14
CA THR A 54 -21.71 12.84 0.06
C THR A 54 -20.77 11.81 -0.56
N PHE A 55 -20.50 10.74 0.16
CA PHE A 55 -19.69 9.62 -0.29
C PHE A 55 -20.56 8.39 -0.57
N LEU A 56 -20.22 7.68 -1.64
CA LEU A 56 -20.74 6.35 -1.95
C LEU A 56 -19.63 5.35 -1.69
N ARG A 57 -19.90 4.30 -0.91
CA ARG A 57 -19.03 3.16 -0.68
C ARG A 57 -19.73 1.90 -1.14
N ASP A 58 -19.00 1.02 -1.80
CA ASP A 58 -19.60 -0.21 -2.33
C ASP A 58 -20.19 -1.07 -1.20
N GLY A 59 -21.49 -1.41 -1.34
CA GLY A 59 -22.24 -2.18 -0.35
C GLY A 59 -22.76 -1.41 0.87
N GLU A 60 -22.61 -0.07 0.89
CA GLU A 60 -23.12 0.79 1.96
C GLU A 60 -24.11 1.83 1.41
N GLU A 61 -24.99 2.36 2.27
CA GLU A 61 -25.85 3.48 1.94
C GLU A 61 -25.03 4.77 1.75
N PRO A 62 -25.49 5.72 0.91
CA PRO A 62 -24.85 7.02 0.75
C PRO A 62 -24.68 7.73 2.09
N ARG A 63 -23.46 8.22 2.35
CA ARG A 63 -23.13 8.86 3.62
C ARG A 63 -22.78 10.33 3.42
N GLU A 64 -23.52 11.24 4.04
CA GLU A 64 -23.17 12.63 4.15
C GLU A 64 -22.21 12.87 5.30
N VAL A 65 -21.13 13.59 5.02
CA VAL A 65 -20.08 13.92 5.99
C VAL A 65 -19.85 15.43 5.97
N VAL A 66 -19.99 16.05 7.13
CA VAL A 66 -19.65 17.47 7.31
C VAL A 66 -18.18 17.55 7.70
N LEU A 67 -17.37 18.19 6.86
CA LEU A 67 -15.95 18.40 7.06
C LEU A 67 -15.67 19.84 7.39
N VAL A 68 -15.00 20.11 8.52
CA VAL A 68 -14.56 21.46 8.87
C VAL A 68 -13.19 21.69 8.26
N ARG A 69 -13.05 22.74 7.44
CA ARG A 69 -11.79 23.09 6.77
C ARG A 69 -10.76 23.59 7.77
N GLU A 70 -9.56 23.05 7.67
CA GLU A 70 -8.42 23.42 8.50
C GLU A 70 -7.13 23.47 7.68
N VAL A 71 -6.05 24.01 8.26
CA VAL A 71 -4.72 23.89 7.67
C VAL A 71 -4.27 22.45 7.79
N ILE A 72 -4.17 21.75 6.69
CA ILE A 72 -3.66 20.38 6.65
C ILE A 72 -2.14 20.45 6.82
N LYS A 73 -1.64 20.10 8.01
CA LYS A 73 -0.21 19.87 8.23
C LYS A 73 0.10 18.46 7.75
N VAL A 74 0.78 18.37 6.63
CA VAL A 74 1.23 17.08 6.09
C VAL A 74 2.54 16.74 6.77
N GLU A 75 2.49 16.04 7.91
CA GLU A 75 3.64 15.27 8.38
C GLU A 75 3.75 14.05 7.46
N SER A 76 4.83 13.97 6.71
CA SER A 76 5.00 12.87 5.76
C SER A 76 5.35 11.57 6.44
N VAL A 77 5.96 11.64 7.62
CA VAL A 77 6.36 10.47 8.43
C VAL A 77 5.88 10.62 9.86
N THR A 78 5.15 9.64 10.34
CA THR A 78 4.81 9.48 11.76
C THR A 78 5.33 8.15 12.27
N GLY A 79 5.56 8.04 13.57
CA GLY A 79 6.03 6.79 14.16
C GLY A 79 5.68 6.64 15.62
N ARG A 80 5.47 5.40 16.04
CA ARG A 80 5.18 5.01 17.42
C ARG A 80 5.77 3.63 17.74
N LEU A 81 5.77 3.29 19.01
CA LEU A 81 6.13 1.95 19.45
C LEU A 81 4.91 1.02 19.42
N GLU A 82 5.09 -0.17 18.88
CA GLU A 82 4.14 -1.28 18.93
C GLU A 82 4.79 -2.46 19.67
N GLY A 83 4.73 -2.41 21.01
CA GLY A 83 5.41 -3.38 21.87
C GLY A 83 6.93 -3.28 21.71
N ASP A 84 7.58 -4.32 21.18
CA ASP A 84 9.03 -4.39 20.94
C ASP A 84 9.44 -3.92 19.53
N PHE A 85 8.49 -3.40 18.75
CA PHE A 85 8.71 -3.01 17.38
C PHE A 85 8.46 -1.53 17.16
N GLY A 86 9.17 -0.94 16.18
CA GLY A 86 8.88 0.40 15.70
C GLY A 86 7.82 0.34 14.58
N TYR A 87 6.80 1.15 14.68
CA TYR A 87 5.85 1.39 13.59
C TYR A 87 6.14 2.74 12.96
N LEU A 88 6.31 2.74 11.65
CA LEU A 88 6.59 3.90 10.82
C LEU A 88 5.50 4.03 9.76
N ARG A 89 4.86 5.18 9.68
CA ARG A 89 3.84 5.46 8.68
C ARG A 89 4.33 6.56 7.76
N ILE A 90 4.37 6.30 6.46
CA ILE A 90 4.60 7.34 5.44
C ILE A 90 3.29 7.62 4.73
N SER A 91 2.77 8.84 4.89
CA SER A 91 1.50 9.28 4.30
C SER A 91 1.64 9.81 2.87
N THR A 92 2.80 10.40 2.55
CA THR A 92 3.14 10.94 1.23
C THR A 92 4.65 11.05 1.10
N PHE A 93 5.16 11.16 -0.14
CA PHE A 93 6.58 11.37 -0.42
C PHE A 93 6.82 12.82 -0.86
N ASN A 94 7.36 13.62 0.04
CA ASN A 94 7.76 15.01 -0.20
C ASN A 94 9.25 15.21 0.08
N GLU A 95 9.75 16.44 -0.04
CA GLU A 95 11.16 16.82 0.13
C GLU A 95 11.70 16.54 1.55
N ASN A 96 10.84 16.44 2.55
CA ASN A 96 11.22 16.23 3.94
C ASN A 96 11.18 14.74 4.35
N THR A 97 10.56 13.86 3.57
CA THR A 97 10.23 12.49 3.97
C THR A 97 11.46 11.69 4.41
N GLY A 98 12.57 11.77 3.66
CA GLY A 98 13.81 11.06 4.03
C GLY A 98 14.36 11.52 5.39
N ARG A 99 14.40 12.84 5.62
CA ARG A 99 14.84 13.43 6.89
C ARG A 99 13.91 13.05 8.04
N GLU A 100 12.60 13.20 7.86
CA GLU A 100 11.59 12.88 8.88
C GLU A 100 11.60 11.38 9.23
N LEU A 101 11.85 10.51 8.26
CA LEU A 101 12.03 9.07 8.50
C LEU A 101 13.25 8.80 9.38
N THR A 102 14.40 9.39 9.05
CA THR A 102 15.63 9.26 9.83
C THR A 102 15.42 9.71 11.27
N GLU A 103 14.89 10.93 11.47
CA GLU A 103 14.59 11.49 12.80
C GLU A 103 13.64 10.59 13.60
N THR A 104 12.62 10.01 12.93
CA THR A 104 11.65 9.13 13.55
C THR A 104 12.26 7.80 13.96
N ILE A 105 13.06 7.14 13.10
CA ILE A 105 13.76 5.90 13.44
C ILE A 105 14.69 6.12 14.64
N GLU A 106 15.50 7.17 14.60
CA GLU A 106 16.41 7.50 15.70
C GLU A 106 15.68 7.81 17.01
N ARG A 107 14.55 8.52 16.95
CA ARG A 107 13.70 8.78 18.11
C ARG A 107 13.20 7.48 18.71
N LEU A 108 12.61 6.58 17.90
CA LEU A 108 12.10 5.29 18.40
C LEU A 108 13.21 4.39 18.97
N LYS A 109 14.41 4.40 18.38
CA LYS A 109 15.58 3.67 18.92
C LYS A 109 16.03 4.23 20.27
N ARG A 110 15.94 5.56 20.48
CA ARG A 110 16.23 6.19 21.77
C ARG A 110 15.14 5.92 22.83
N GLU A 111 13.87 5.97 22.42
CA GLU A 111 12.73 5.70 23.32
C GLU A 111 12.72 4.24 23.80
N LYS A 112 13.11 3.31 22.93
CA LYS A 112 13.18 1.89 23.25
C LYS A 112 14.48 1.26 22.74
N PRO A 113 15.54 1.28 23.54
CA PRO A 113 16.75 0.49 23.25
C PRO A 113 16.41 -1.00 23.13
N GLY A 114 16.92 -1.66 22.06
CA GLY A 114 16.69 -3.08 21.83
C GLY A 114 15.39 -3.40 21.09
N LEU A 115 14.92 -2.49 20.25
CA LEU A 115 13.89 -2.79 19.24
C LEU A 115 14.25 -4.06 18.46
N LYS A 116 13.23 -4.87 18.13
CA LYS A 116 13.39 -6.17 17.47
C LYS A 116 13.03 -6.14 15.98
N GLY A 117 12.57 -5.01 15.46
CA GLY A 117 12.20 -4.84 14.06
C GLY A 117 11.32 -3.63 13.85
N PHE A 118 10.93 -3.41 12.58
CA PHE A 118 10.12 -2.28 12.18
C PHE A 118 9.00 -2.71 11.22
N VAL A 119 7.85 -2.03 11.33
CA VAL A 119 6.80 -2.02 10.31
C VAL A 119 6.86 -0.69 9.59
N LEU A 120 6.97 -0.72 8.26
CA LEU A 120 6.84 0.45 7.38
C LEU A 120 5.46 0.40 6.71
N ASP A 121 4.56 1.26 7.11
CA ASP A 121 3.20 1.33 6.57
C ASP A 121 3.10 2.34 5.42
N LEU A 122 2.91 1.81 4.22
CA LEU A 122 2.70 2.54 2.96
C LEU A 122 1.26 2.41 2.45
N ARG A 123 0.35 1.82 3.21
CA ARG A 123 -1.06 1.68 2.81
C ARG A 123 -1.67 3.05 2.58
N ASN A 124 -2.52 3.17 1.57
CA ASN A 124 -3.19 4.41 1.17
C ASN A 124 -2.24 5.59 0.89
N ASN A 125 -0.98 5.32 0.56
CA ASN A 125 -0.01 6.33 0.16
C ASN A 125 0.10 6.36 -1.38
N GLY A 126 -0.46 7.39 -2.01
CA GLY A 126 -0.48 7.56 -3.47
C GLY A 126 0.89 7.88 -4.09
N GLY A 127 1.95 7.95 -3.30
CA GLY A 127 3.31 8.25 -3.75
C GLY A 127 3.73 9.70 -3.54
N GLY A 128 4.50 10.23 -4.46
CA GLY A 128 5.07 11.56 -4.44
C GLY A 128 6.42 11.61 -5.17
N LEU A 129 7.40 12.31 -4.60
CA LEU A 129 8.69 12.55 -5.21
C LEU A 129 9.54 11.28 -5.32
N LEU A 130 10.14 11.06 -6.49
CA LEU A 130 11.07 9.96 -6.73
C LEU A 130 12.26 9.98 -5.77
N ASN A 131 12.89 11.14 -5.61
CA ASN A 131 14.07 11.27 -4.74
C ASN A 131 13.73 10.88 -3.29
N ALA A 132 12.52 11.23 -2.80
CA ALA A 132 12.09 10.81 -1.48
C ALA A 132 11.89 9.28 -1.37
N ALA A 133 11.43 8.62 -2.44
CA ALA A 133 11.35 7.15 -2.46
C ALA A 133 12.75 6.51 -2.46
N ILE A 134 13.71 7.11 -3.16
CA ILE A 134 15.11 6.67 -3.15
C ILE A 134 15.67 6.81 -1.74
N ASP A 135 15.53 7.98 -1.10
CA ASP A 135 16.03 8.24 0.26
C ASP A 135 15.42 7.29 1.29
N VAL A 136 14.10 7.03 1.18
CA VAL A 136 13.40 6.08 2.06
C VAL A 136 13.90 4.65 1.86
N SER A 137 14.09 4.21 0.61
CA SER A 137 14.62 2.88 0.33
C SER A 137 16.05 2.73 0.83
N ASP A 138 16.88 3.74 0.57
CA ASP A 138 18.27 3.81 1.00
C ASP A 138 18.44 3.70 2.52
N ALA A 139 17.52 4.32 3.28
CA ALA A 139 17.50 4.27 4.75
C ALA A 139 17.41 2.86 5.34
N PHE A 140 16.95 1.88 4.58
CA PHE A 140 16.81 0.48 4.99
C PHE A 140 17.76 -0.49 4.29
N MET A 141 18.63 0.00 3.41
CA MET A 141 19.46 -0.84 2.54
C MET A 141 20.96 -0.54 2.74
N GLU A 142 21.79 -1.59 2.64
CA GLU A 142 23.25 -1.43 2.63
C GLU A 142 23.82 -1.32 1.21
N ARG A 143 23.10 -1.83 0.22
CA ARG A 143 23.52 -1.92 -1.19
C ARG A 143 22.39 -2.41 -2.07
N GLY A 144 22.61 -2.34 -3.37
CA GLY A 144 21.72 -2.88 -4.40
C GLY A 144 20.95 -1.80 -5.14
N GLU A 145 20.35 -2.16 -6.26
CA GLU A 145 19.49 -1.27 -7.03
C GLU A 145 18.19 -1.02 -6.27
N ILE A 146 17.70 0.21 -6.29
CA ILE A 146 16.42 0.62 -5.75
C ILE A 146 15.36 0.58 -6.84
N VAL A 147 15.63 1.26 -7.95
CA VAL A 147 14.70 1.38 -9.08
C VAL A 147 15.47 1.73 -10.35
N SER A 148 14.96 1.33 -11.51
CA SER A 148 15.39 1.89 -12.79
C SER A 148 14.24 2.57 -13.52
N GLN A 149 14.56 3.69 -14.17
CA GLN A 149 13.69 4.33 -15.15
C GLN A 149 14.15 3.90 -16.55
N ARG A 150 13.18 3.54 -17.40
CA ARG A 150 13.49 3.17 -18.80
C ARG A 150 12.59 3.97 -19.72
N GLY A 151 13.22 4.80 -20.53
CA GLY A 151 12.58 5.62 -21.52
C GLY A 151 12.18 4.85 -22.78
N ARG A 152 11.92 5.59 -23.85
CA ARG A 152 11.45 5.01 -25.11
C ARG A 152 12.58 4.30 -25.91
N LYS A 153 13.82 4.78 -25.76
CA LYS A 153 14.99 4.21 -26.43
C LYS A 153 15.59 3.11 -25.54
N PRO A 154 16.15 2.03 -26.13
CA PRO A 154 16.76 0.95 -25.34
C PRO A 154 17.90 1.41 -24.42
N ASP A 155 18.64 2.45 -24.82
CA ASP A 155 19.77 2.98 -24.07
C ASP A 155 19.37 4.06 -23.05
N ASP A 156 18.10 4.46 -23.04
CA ASP A 156 17.56 5.46 -22.12
C ASP A 156 17.17 4.80 -20.80
N ILE A 157 18.18 4.42 -20.03
CA ILE A 157 18.02 3.73 -18.75
C ILE A 157 18.78 4.51 -17.67
N GLU A 158 18.06 4.94 -16.65
CA GLU A 158 18.60 5.55 -15.45
C GLU A 158 18.37 4.62 -14.25
N ARG A 159 19.45 4.36 -13.48
CA ARG A 159 19.43 3.44 -12.35
C ARG A 159 19.79 4.15 -11.07
N TYR A 160 19.04 3.84 -10.01
CA TYR A 160 19.28 4.36 -8.67
C TYR A 160 19.63 3.20 -7.75
N ALA A 161 20.72 3.35 -7.01
CA ALA A 161 21.23 2.33 -6.11
C ALA A 161 21.40 2.87 -4.69
N ALA A 162 21.27 1.97 -3.73
CA ALA A 162 21.47 2.28 -2.32
C ALA A 162 22.95 2.50 -1.99
N LYS A 163 23.18 3.34 -1.00
CA LYS A 163 24.47 3.59 -0.35
C LYS A 163 24.52 2.83 0.98
N PRO A 164 25.71 2.47 1.47
CA PRO A 164 25.85 1.84 2.78
C PRO A 164 25.28 2.72 3.90
N GLY A 165 24.48 2.12 4.80
CA GLY A 165 23.98 2.85 5.95
C GLY A 165 22.55 2.51 6.39
N ASP A 166 22.17 1.21 6.42
CA ASP A 166 20.87 0.78 6.97
C ASP A 166 20.66 1.33 8.39
N LEU A 167 19.73 2.29 8.53
CA LEU A 167 19.44 2.96 9.79
C LEU A 167 18.87 2.02 10.86
N THR A 168 18.33 0.88 10.46
CA THR A 168 17.81 -0.14 11.40
C THR A 168 18.87 -1.14 11.83
N GLY A 169 20.05 -1.14 11.19
CA GLY A 169 21.13 -2.08 11.48
C GLY A 169 20.79 -3.53 11.13
N GLY A 170 20.01 -3.73 10.06
CA GLY A 170 19.61 -5.06 9.59
C GLY A 170 18.48 -5.71 10.39
N LEU A 171 17.82 -5.00 11.30
CA LEU A 171 16.67 -5.54 12.02
C LEU A 171 15.55 -5.96 11.04
N PRO A 172 14.76 -6.99 11.37
CA PRO A 172 13.62 -7.41 10.57
C PRO A 172 12.70 -6.25 10.21
N LEU A 173 12.27 -6.21 8.96
CA LEU A 173 11.41 -5.17 8.41
C LEU A 173 10.21 -5.80 7.70
N VAL A 174 9.02 -5.29 7.98
CA VAL A 174 7.79 -5.62 7.25
C VAL A 174 7.25 -4.36 6.60
N VAL A 175 6.87 -4.44 5.33
CA VAL A 175 6.23 -3.35 4.60
C VAL A 175 4.75 -3.66 4.41
N LEU A 176 3.87 -2.76 4.86
CA LEU A 176 2.44 -2.85 4.63
C LEU A 176 2.04 -2.07 3.38
N ILE A 177 1.33 -2.73 2.47
CA ILE A 177 0.79 -2.12 1.25
C ILE A 177 -0.68 -2.49 1.04
N ASN A 178 -1.37 -1.69 0.25
CA ASN A 178 -2.69 -1.99 -0.28
C ASN A 178 -2.90 -1.35 -1.66
N TYR A 179 -4.08 -1.50 -2.24
CA TYR A 179 -4.42 -0.89 -3.53
C TYR A 179 -4.34 0.65 -3.56
N GLY A 180 -4.28 1.32 -2.41
CA GLY A 180 -4.01 2.76 -2.30
C GLY A 180 -2.52 3.11 -2.30
N SER A 181 -1.62 2.12 -2.26
CA SER A 181 -0.16 2.30 -2.37
C SER A 181 0.21 2.44 -3.85
N ALA A 182 0.75 3.60 -4.26
CA ALA A 182 1.02 3.88 -5.66
C ALA A 182 2.37 4.59 -5.88
N SER A 183 2.95 4.44 -7.09
CA SER A 183 4.11 5.23 -7.55
C SER A 183 5.33 5.10 -6.61
N ALA A 184 5.75 6.17 -5.92
CA ALA A 184 6.87 6.16 -4.96
C ALA A 184 6.74 5.05 -3.89
N SER A 185 5.52 4.79 -3.39
CA SER A 185 5.27 3.67 -2.45
C SER A 185 5.60 2.31 -3.07
N GLU A 186 5.31 2.16 -4.37
CA GLU A 186 5.59 0.92 -5.09
C GLU A 186 7.08 0.76 -5.39
N ILE A 187 7.80 1.88 -5.59
CA ILE A 187 9.26 1.87 -5.71
C ILE A 187 9.88 1.33 -4.42
N VAL A 188 9.49 1.89 -3.25
CA VAL A 188 10.02 1.45 -1.94
C VAL A 188 9.66 -0.01 -1.68
N ALA A 189 8.39 -0.39 -1.81
CA ALA A 189 7.96 -1.77 -1.55
C ALA A 189 8.64 -2.76 -2.50
N GLY A 190 8.77 -2.43 -3.79
CA GLY A 190 9.43 -3.26 -4.80
C GLY A 190 10.93 -3.39 -4.57
N ALA A 191 11.61 -2.30 -4.21
CA ALA A 191 13.03 -2.32 -3.88
C ALA A 191 13.32 -3.23 -2.68
N LEU A 192 12.62 -3.01 -1.57
CA LEU A 192 12.84 -3.75 -0.33
C LEU A 192 12.47 -5.23 -0.47
N LYS A 193 11.44 -5.55 -1.27
CA LYS A 193 11.05 -6.92 -1.60
C LYS A 193 12.10 -7.61 -2.46
N ASP A 194 12.44 -7.04 -3.61
CA ASP A 194 13.33 -7.66 -4.59
C ASP A 194 14.77 -7.83 -4.05
N GLN A 195 15.17 -6.99 -3.10
CA GLN A 195 16.45 -7.10 -2.39
C GLN A 195 16.37 -8.00 -1.13
N GLU A 196 15.24 -8.69 -0.93
CA GLU A 196 15.00 -9.56 0.23
C GLU A 196 15.24 -8.85 1.57
N ARG A 197 15.08 -7.50 1.59
CA ARG A 197 15.29 -6.69 2.79
C ARG A 197 14.07 -6.66 3.69
N ALA A 198 12.87 -6.79 3.12
CA ALA A 198 11.63 -6.76 3.87
C ALA A 198 10.63 -7.79 3.36
N THR A 199 9.78 -8.27 4.27
CA THR A 199 8.58 -9.04 3.92
C THR A 199 7.44 -8.08 3.65
N VAL A 200 6.80 -8.18 2.48
CA VAL A 200 5.67 -7.33 2.09
C VAL A 200 4.36 -8.00 2.46
N VAL A 201 3.50 -7.31 3.20
CA VAL A 201 2.23 -7.82 3.72
C VAL A 201 1.08 -6.90 3.30
N GLY A 202 -0.08 -7.46 3.01
CA GLY A 202 -1.30 -6.70 2.69
C GLY A 202 -1.92 -7.11 1.37
N LEU A 203 -2.28 -6.17 0.53
CA LEU A 203 -2.88 -6.41 -0.79
C LEU A 203 -2.03 -5.80 -1.91
N THR A 204 -2.15 -6.37 -3.11
CA THR A 204 -1.45 -5.87 -4.29
C THR A 204 -1.68 -4.37 -4.49
N SER A 205 -0.60 -3.63 -4.71
CA SER A 205 -0.60 -2.18 -4.85
C SER A 205 -1.28 -1.71 -6.16
N PHE A 206 -1.34 -0.41 -6.38
CA PHE A 206 -2.11 0.21 -7.46
C PHE A 206 -1.60 -0.12 -8.87
N GLY A 207 -0.29 -0.10 -9.09
CA GLY A 207 0.33 -0.37 -10.40
C GLY A 207 0.65 0.89 -11.22
N LYS A 208 0.97 2.01 -10.58
CA LYS A 208 1.38 3.24 -11.27
C LYS A 208 2.88 3.26 -11.51
N GLY A 209 3.31 2.71 -12.64
CA GLY A 209 4.71 2.65 -13.05
C GLY A 209 5.14 3.70 -14.08
N SER A 210 4.30 4.68 -14.40
CA SER A 210 4.62 5.74 -15.35
C SER A 210 5.41 6.88 -14.70
N VAL A 211 6.48 7.33 -15.38
CA VAL A 211 7.28 8.51 -15.02
C VAL A 211 6.73 9.72 -15.75
N GLN A 212 6.36 10.75 -15.00
CA GLN A 212 5.89 12.01 -15.58
C GLN A 212 6.95 13.09 -15.40
N THR A 213 7.38 13.68 -16.53
CA THR A 213 8.27 14.84 -16.56
C THR A 213 7.45 16.11 -16.69
N VAL A 214 7.67 17.04 -15.79
CA VAL A 214 7.04 18.38 -15.83
C VAL A 214 7.97 19.33 -16.57
N ILE A 215 7.52 19.85 -17.71
CA ILE A 215 8.28 20.77 -18.56
C ILE A 215 7.64 22.16 -18.42
N PRO A 216 8.31 23.12 -17.74
CA PRO A 216 7.78 24.47 -17.61
C PRO A 216 7.76 25.17 -18.97
N LEU A 217 6.63 25.80 -19.30
CA LEU A 217 6.48 26.60 -20.53
C LEU A 217 6.94 28.02 -20.24
N ARG A 218 7.79 28.59 -21.12
CA ARG A 218 8.41 29.92 -20.96
C ARG A 218 8.93 30.20 -19.54
N GLY A 219 9.66 29.24 -18.97
CA GLY A 219 10.19 29.39 -17.61
C GLY A 219 9.11 29.36 -16.52
N GLY A 220 7.95 28.78 -16.79
CA GLY A 220 6.82 28.66 -15.86
C GLY A 220 5.79 29.78 -15.95
N GLN A 221 6.00 30.79 -16.81
CA GLN A 221 5.07 31.91 -16.97
C GLN A 221 3.73 31.48 -17.62
N ASP A 222 3.78 30.50 -18.52
CA ASP A 222 2.63 29.98 -19.26
C ASP A 222 2.14 28.60 -18.72
N GLY A 223 2.51 28.25 -17.46
CA GLY A 223 2.20 26.96 -16.88
C GLY A 223 3.26 25.91 -17.17
N ALA A 224 2.89 24.64 -17.10
CA ALA A 224 3.79 23.52 -17.37
C ALA A 224 3.06 22.38 -18.08
N LEU A 225 3.80 21.63 -18.90
CA LEU A 225 3.32 20.43 -19.57
C LEU A 225 3.80 19.21 -18.80
N SER A 226 2.89 18.32 -18.40
CA SER A 226 3.22 17.03 -17.79
C SER A 226 3.13 15.94 -18.85
N ILE A 227 4.25 15.27 -19.14
CA ILE A 227 4.33 14.23 -20.17
C ILE A 227 4.91 12.96 -19.57
N THR A 228 4.33 11.80 -19.91
CA THR A 228 4.92 10.53 -19.58
C THR A 228 6.13 10.23 -20.48
N THR A 229 7.31 10.09 -19.87
CA THR A 229 8.59 9.94 -20.59
C THR A 229 9.24 8.57 -20.39
N ALA A 230 8.95 7.88 -19.30
CA ALA A 230 9.59 6.61 -18.96
C ALA A 230 8.64 5.71 -18.11
N ARG A 231 9.10 4.52 -17.79
CA ARG A 231 8.47 3.59 -16.84
C ARG A 231 9.45 3.22 -15.73
N TYR A 232 8.90 2.96 -14.55
CA TYR A 232 9.64 2.42 -13.41
C TYR A 232 9.69 0.89 -13.47
N TYR A 233 10.86 0.36 -13.13
CA TYR A 233 11.13 -1.07 -12.99
C TYR A 233 11.79 -1.34 -11.65
N THR A 234 11.35 -2.41 -11.00
CA THR A 234 11.95 -2.87 -9.75
C THR A 234 13.34 -3.48 -10.02
N PRO A 235 14.16 -3.73 -8.99
CA PRO A 235 15.50 -4.34 -9.15
C PRO A 235 15.49 -5.65 -9.94
N SER A 236 14.46 -6.48 -9.82
CA SER A 236 14.30 -7.70 -10.61
C SER A 236 14.00 -7.45 -12.10
N GLY A 237 13.84 -6.18 -12.51
CA GLY A 237 13.49 -5.80 -13.86
C GLY A 237 12.00 -5.92 -14.19
N ARG A 238 11.15 -6.16 -13.20
CA ARG A 238 9.70 -6.21 -13.35
C ARG A 238 9.12 -4.80 -13.47
N SER A 239 8.23 -4.58 -14.44
CA SER A 239 7.50 -3.32 -14.55
C SER A 239 6.45 -3.18 -13.47
N ILE A 240 6.36 -2.00 -12.86
CA ILE A 240 5.30 -1.65 -11.91
C ILE A 240 3.99 -1.37 -12.65
N GLN A 241 4.05 -0.88 -13.89
CA GLN A 241 2.89 -0.38 -14.66
C GLN A 241 1.80 -1.44 -14.83
N LYS A 242 0.58 -1.13 -14.41
CA LYS A 242 -0.63 -1.98 -14.39
C LYS A 242 -0.55 -3.22 -13.48
N ILE A 243 0.64 -3.64 -13.06
CA ILE A 243 0.87 -4.87 -12.31
C ILE A 243 0.83 -4.60 -10.81
N GLY A 244 1.55 -3.56 -10.38
CA GLY A 244 1.78 -3.26 -8.97
C GLY A 244 2.80 -4.18 -8.32
N ILE A 245 2.90 -4.05 -7.01
CA ILE A 245 3.72 -4.90 -6.14
C ILE A 245 2.80 -5.89 -5.44
N GLU A 246 3.02 -7.17 -5.67
CA GLU A 246 2.31 -8.24 -4.97
C GLU A 246 2.94 -8.46 -3.59
N PRO A 247 2.15 -8.58 -2.51
CA PRO A 247 2.68 -8.91 -1.19
C PRO A 247 3.22 -10.33 -1.15
N ASP A 248 4.11 -10.62 -0.19
CA ASP A 248 4.59 -11.97 0.14
C ASP A 248 3.56 -12.72 0.98
N LEU A 249 2.85 -11.99 1.86
CA LEU A 249 1.70 -12.48 2.60
C LEU A 249 0.47 -11.61 2.26
N GLU A 250 -0.50 -12.21 1.59
CA GLU A 250 -1.70 -11.53 1.18
C GLU A 250 -2.74 -11.53 2.30
N VAL A 251 -3.03 -10.34 2.84
CA VAL A 251 -3.91 -10.14 3.99
C VAL A 251 -4.91 -9.04 3.69
N ALA A 252 -6.21 -9.35 3.71
CA ALA A 252 -7.27 -8.35 3.68
C ALA A 252 -7.52 -7.77 5.07
N ARG A 253 -7.89 -6.49 5.14
CA ARG A 253 -8.23 -5.83 6.42
C ARG A 253 -9.59 -6.26 6.97
N SER A 254 -10.47 -6.80 6.10
CA SER A 254 -11.82 -7.25 6.46
C SER A 254 -12.32 -8.32 5.49
N GLU A 255 -13.33 -9.09 5.91
CA GLU A 255 -14.03 -10.03 5.05
C GLU A 255 -14.68 -9.35 3.83
N ALA A 256 -15.20 -8.13 4.01
CA ALA A 256 -15.78 -7.34 2.93
C ALA A 256 -14.72 -7.00 1.87
N GLU A 257 -13.53 -6.55 2.28
CA GLU A 257 -12.42 -6.28 1.37
C GLU A 257 -11.94 -7.55 0.65
N ALA A 258 -11.84 -8.68 1.36
CA ALA A 258 -11.49 -9.95 0.74
C ALA A 258 -12.49 -10.36 -0.36
N ARG A 259 -13.79 -10.15 -0.13
CA ARG A 259 -14.84 -10.39 -1.15
C ARG A 259 -14.72 -9.45 -2.36
N ILE A 260 -14.32 -8.19 -2.16
CA ILE A 260 -14.10 -7.25 -3.27
C ILE A 260 -12.94 -7.75 -4.13
N VAL A 261 -11.80 -8.08 -3.53
CA VAL A 261 -10.61 -8.58 -4.25
C VAL A 261 -10.93 -9.87 -4.99
N SER A 262 -11.73 -10.78 -4.37
CA SER A 262 -12.11 -12.04 -5.01
C SER A 262 -13.03 -11.87 -6.23
N ARG A 263 -13.75 -10.75 -6.34
CA ARG A 263 -14.61 -10.44 -7.49
C ARG A 263 -13.88 -9.66 -8.59
N SER A 264 -12.99 -8.78 -8.21
CA SER A 264 -12.23 -7.96 -9.16
C SER A 264 -10.96 -7.39 -8.52
N SER A 265 -9.82 -7.88 -8.93
CA SER A 265 -8.51 -7.31 -8.55
C SER A 265 -8.18 -6.00 -9.28
N PHE A 266 -8.99 -5.60 -10.27
CA PHE A 266 -8.73 -4.46 -11.14
C PHE A 266 -9.45 -3.19 -10.71
N ILE A 267 -10.53 -3.26 -9.89
CA ILE A 267 -11.40 -2.12 -9.56
C ILE A 267 -10.61 -0.93 -9.00
N TYR A 268 -9.54 -1.18 -8.25
CA TYR A 268 -8.71 -0.18 -7.57
C TYR A 268 -7.27 -0.19 -8.08
N SER A 269 -7.06 -0.31 -9.40
CA SER A 269 -5.73 -0.37 -9.98
C SER A 269 -5.61 0.48 -11.24
N GLU A 270 -4.38 0.81 -11.62
CA GLU A 270 -4.04 1.48 -12.88
C GLU A 270 -4.60 0.70 -14.10
N ALA A 271 -4.66 -0.62 -14.00
CA ALA A 271 -5.18 -1.49 -15.07
C ALA A 271 -6.68 -1.26 -15.37
N ALA A 272 -7.44 -0.65 -14.46
CA ALA A 272 -8.84 -0.30 -14.68
C ALA A 272 -9.04 0.91 -15.61
N TYR A 273 -7.99 1.70 -15.85
CA TYR A 273 -8.09 2.90 -16.68
C TYR A 273 -7.81 2.58 -18.16
N ALA A 274 -8.76 2.89 -19.02
CA ALA A 274 -8.64 2.64 -20.48
C ALA A 274 -7.45 3.37 -21.14
N THR A 275 -7.02 4.50 -20.55
CA THR A 275 -5.91 5.33 -21.03
C THR A 275 -4.57 4.99 -20.36
N ALA A 276 -4.53 4.00 -19.46
CA ALA A 276 -3.29 3.60 -18.81
C ALA A 276 -2.32 3.00 -19.84
N LEU A 277 -1.04 3.38 -19.74
CA LEU A 277 0.02 2.76 -20.55
C LEU A 277 0.04 1.25 -20.33
N ASP A 278 0.30 0.50 -21.40
CA ASP A 278 0.46 -0.94 -21.27
C ASP A 278 1.67 -1.30 -20.40
N SER A 279 1.58 -2.45 -19.71
CA SER A 279 2.74 -3.02 -19.07
C SER A 279 3.78 -3.42 -20.13
N SER A 280 5.06 -3.30 -19.82
CA SER A 280 6.08 -3.81 -20.72
C SER A 280 6.08 -5.34 -20.67
N ILE A 281 6.11 -5.94 -21.82
CA ILE A 281 6.35 -7.36 -22.14
C ILE A 281 6.12 -8.38 -21.01
N GLY A 282 5.04 -9.15 -21.10
CA GLY A 282 4.92 -10.50 -20.54
C GLY A 282 4.49 -10.63 -19.08
N ALA A 283 4.29 -9.54 -18.33
CA ALA A 283 3.77 -9.65 -16.97
C ALA A 283 2.34 -9.09 -16.89
N GLU A 284 1.42 -9.92 -16.42
CA GLU A 284 0.03 -9.55 -16.17
C GLU A 284 -0.22 -9.47 -14.66
N ARG A 285 -1.12 -8.56 -14.25
CA ARG A 285 -1.63 -8.52 -12.89
C ARG A 285 -2.44 -9.79 -12.65
N LYS A 286 -2.32 -10.37 -11.45
CA LYS A 286 -3.20 -11.49 -11.06
C LYS A 286 -4.66 -11.09 -11.21
N GLY A 287 -5.43 -11.96 -11.84
CA GLY A 287 -6.87 -11.81 -11.95
C GLY A 287 -7.57 -11.82 -10.58
N PRO A 288 -8.92 -11.78 -10.57
CA PRO A 288 -9.69 -11.93 -9.35
C PRO A 288 -9.31 -13.21 -8.62
N HIS A 289 -8.95 -13.09 -7.35
CA HIS A 289 -8.57 -14.21 -6.50
C HIS A 289 -8.90 -13.87 -5.05
N THR A 290 -8.97 -14.89 -4.22
CA THR A 290 -9.23 -14.72 -2.81
C THR A 290 -7.94 -14.40 -2.07
N PRO A 291 -7.88 -13.33 -1.26
CA PRO A 291 -6.75 -13.07 -0.38
C PRO A 291 -6.46 -14.27 0.54
N HIS A 292 -5.19 -14.50 0.81
CA HIS A 292 -4.75 -15.65 1.60
C HIS A 292 -5.32 -15.64 3.03
N GLU A 293 -5.42 -14.46 3.61
CA GLU A 293 -5.96 -14.27 4.96
C GLU A 293 -6.93 -13.09 5.02
N ALA A 294 -7.94 -13.23 5.88
CA ALA A 294 -8.82 -12.14 6.30
C ALA A 294 -9.22 -12.37 7.78
N PRO A 295 -9.58 -11.31 8.53
CA PRO A 295 -10.03 -11.46 9.90
C PRO A 295 -11.33 -12.27 9.97
N GLY A 296 -11.42 -13.17 10.95
CA GLY A 296 -12.62 -13.91 11.27
C GLY A 296 -13.74 -13.01 11.83
N LYS A 297 -14.93 -13.60 11.99
CA LYS A 297 -16.12 -12.87 12.46
C LYS A 297 -15.95 -12.31 13.88
N ASP A 298 -15.19 -12.99 14.71
CA ASP A 298 -14.97 -12.66 16.12
C ASP A 298 -13.79 -11.70 16.33
N PHE A 299 -13.10 -11.33 15.25
CA PHE A 299 -12.01 -10.37 15.32
C PHE A 299 -12.51 -8.98 15.75
N ASP A 300 -11.83 -8.39 16.71
CA ASP A 300 -12.11 -7.04 17.20
C ASP A 300 -11.89 -6.00 16.09
N LYS A 301 -12.98 -5.51 15.51
CA LYS A 301 -12.99 -4.57 14.39
C LYS A 301 -12.38 -3.19 14.71
N THR A 302 -12.08 -2.91 16.00
CA THR A 302 -11.37 -1.70 16.41
C THR A 302 -9.86 -1.82 16.22
N LYS A 303 -9.36 -3.03 15.97
CA LYS A 303 -7.95 -3.33 15.77
C LYS A 303 -7.62 -3.43 14.27
N ASP A 304 -6.38 -3.10 13.95
CA ASP A 304 -5.84 -3.23 12.59
C ASP A 304 -5.30 -4.66 12.38
N TYR A 305 -6.08 -5.49 11.69
CA TYR A 305 -5.72 -6.88 11.44
C TYR A 305 -4.43 -7.02 10.62
N GLN A 306 -4.25 -6.20 9.58
CA GLN A 306 -3.04 -6.24 8.75
C GLN A 306 -1.80 -5.86 9.56
N LEU A 307 -1.90 -4.87 10.45
CA LEU A 307 -0.80 -4.51 11.35
C LEU A 307 -0.50 -5.64 12.34
N GLN A 308 -1.52 -6.32 12.89
CA GLN A 308 -1.29 -7.45 13.77
C GLN A 308 -0.53 -8.57 13.05
N ARG A 309 -0.93 -8.90 11.80
CA ARG A 309 -0.22 -9.90 10.99
C ARG A 309 1.22 -9.49 10.67
N ALA A 310 1.45 -8.20 10.40
CA ALA A 310 2.81 -7.66 10.22
C ALA A 310 3.67 -7.84 11.49
N LEU A 311 3.10 -7.59 12.66
CA LEU A 311 3.80 -7.81 13.94
C LEU A 311 4.05 -9.30 14.21
N ASP A 312 3.16 -10.20 13.79
CA ASP A 312 3.38 -11.65 13.88
C ASP A 312 4.52 -12.10 12.96
N VAL A 313 4.61 -11.57 11.75
CA VAL A 313 5.74 -11.80 10.84
C VAL A 313 7.06 -11.32 11.47
N LEU A 314 7.07 -10.14 12.10
CA LEU A 314 8.25 -9.66 12.84
C LEU A 314 8.62 -10.56 14.03
N ARG A 315 7.64 -11.09 14.77
CA ARG A 315 7.88 -12.07 15.87
C ARG A 315 8.47 -13.37 15.35
N ALA A 316 8.14 -13.77 14.13
CA ALA A 316 8.73 -14.90 13.42
C ALA A 316 10.09 -14.57 12.79
N GLY A 317 10.64 -13.37 13.02
CA GLY A 317 11.92 -12.93 12.46
C GLY A 317 11.88 -12.61 10.97
N GLY A 318 10.71 -12.30 10.40
CA GLY A 318 10.50 -12.07 8.97
C GLY A 318 10.28 -13.36 8.15
N ASP A 319 10.34 -14.52 8.77
CA ASP A 319 10.26 -15.83 8.11
C ASP A 319 8.80 -16.33 8.10
N LEU A 320 8.16 -16.26 6.94
CA LEU A 320 6.78 -16.70 6.76
C LEU A 320 6.56 -18.19 7.04
N SER A 321 7.60 -19.03 6.92
CA SER A 321 7.49 -20.47 7.21
C SER A 321 7.31 -20.77 8.71
N LYS A 322 7.67 -19.81 9.56
CA LYS A 322 7.51 -19.86 11.03
C LYS A 322 6.26 -19.13 11.52
N LEU A 323 5.51 -18.53 10.59
CA LEU A 323 4.32 -17.78 10.94
C LEU A 323 3.22 -18.74 11.42
N ALA A 324 2.79 -18.60 12.66
CA ALA A 324 1.66 -19.35 13.17
C ALA A 324 0.38 -18.96 12.42
N ALA A 325 -0.52 -19.93 12.18
CA ALA A 325 -1.86 -19.64 11.72
C ALA A 325 -2.50 -18.64 12.71
N ALA A 326 -3.05 -17.54 12.20
CA ALA A 326 -3.70 -16.59 13.07
C ALA A 326 -4.95 -17.26 13.67
N PRO A 327 -5.14 -17.21 15.00
CA PRO A 327 -6.42 -17.56 15.59
C PRO A 327 -7.46 -16.62 14.95
N ASP A 328 -8.62 -17.11 14.60
CA ASP A 328 -9.71 -16.37 13.94
C ASP A 328 -9.48 -15.97 12.46
N THR A 329 -8.62 -16.66 11.73
CA THR A 329 -8.42 -16.45 10.30
C THR A 329 -9.46 -17.24 9.50
N ILE A 330 -10.16 -16.58 8.59
CA ILE A 330 -10.93 -17.26 7.55
C ILE A 330 -10.01 -17.41 6.33
N VAL A 331 -9.68 -18.66 5.96
CA VAL A 331 -9.19 -18.96 4.62
C VAL A 331 -10.39 -18.78 3.69
N VAL A 332 -10.42 -17.66 2.98
CA VAL A 332 -11.51 -17.37 2.04
C VAL A 332 -11.29 -18.23 0.81
N THR A 333 -12.04 -19.33 0.66
CA THR A 333 -12.01 -20.14 -0.56
C THR A 333 -12.79 -19.44 -1.66
N ALA A 334 -12.27 -19.44 -2.88
CA ALA A 334 -12.94 -18.87 -4.04
C ALA A 334 -14.34 -19.50 -4.22
N PRO A 335 -15.36 -18.72 -4.66
CA PRO A 335 -16.69 -19.26 -4.90
C PRO A 335 -16.61 -20.38 -5.95
N GLY A 336 -16.89 -21.62 -5.55
CA GLY A 336 -16.92 -22.79 -6.45
C GLY A 336 -16.00 -23.95 -6.09
N THR A 337 -15.06 -23.80 -5.17
CA THR A 337 -14.28 -24.92 -4.60
C THR A 337 -14.99 -25.45 -3.36
N LYS A 338 -15.46 -26.69 -3.40
CA LYS A 338 -15.93 -27.38 -2.18
C LYS A 338 -14.78 -27.46 -1.19
N PRO A 339 -15.03 -27.33 0.14
CA PRO A 339 -14.02 -27.55 1.15
C PRO A 339 -13.42 -28.95 0.96
N VAL A 340 -12.11 -29.06 0.93
CA VAL A 340 -11.45 -30.35 1.11
C VAL A 340 -11.68 -30.71 2.57
N GLU A 341 -12.59 -31.65 2.83
CA GLU A 341 -12.68 -32.31 4.12
C GLU A 341 -11.33 -32.93 4.41
N THR A 342 -10.66 -32.45 5.44
CA THR A 342 -9.51 -33.15 6.02
C THR A 342 -10.02 -34.50 6.51
N ALA A 343 -9.68 -35.56 5.78
CA ALA A 343 -9.93 -36.90 6.22
C ALA A 343 -9.24 -37.10 7.58
N GLU A 344 -10.02 -37.32 8.61
CA GLU A 344 -9.53 -37.89 9.85
C GLU A 344 -8.83 -39.21 9.50
N VAL A 345 -7.56 -39.30 9.86
CA VAL A 345 -6.80 -40.56 9.80
C VAL A 345 -7.36 -41.42 10.91
N ASP A 346 -8.21 -42.35 10.51
CA ASP A 346 -8.72 -43.41 11.38
C ASP A 346 -7.55 -44.34 11.75
N THR A 347 -7.10 -44.29 13.00
CA THR A 347 -6.03 -45.09 13.56
C THR A 347 -6.54 -46.37 14.22
N ASP A 348 -7.54 -47.00 13.65
CA ASP A 348 -7.99 -48.32 14.10
C ASP A 348 -7.98 -49.32 12.91
N ALA A 349 -6.82 -49.94 12.72
CA ALA A 349 -6.74 -51.18 11.96
C ALA A 349 -6.30 -52.29 12.92
N PRO A 350 -7.07 -53.38 13.11
CA PRO A 350 -6.66 -54.49 13.93
C PRO A 350 -5.62 -55.36 13.25
N ASP A 351 -4.58 -55.70 13.99
CA ASP A 351 -3.68 -56.83 13.78
C ASP A 351 -4.51 -58.11 13.67
N ASP A 352 -4.53 -58.76 12.53
CA ASP A 352 -4.62 -60.24 12.49
C ASP A 352 -4.45 -60.74 11.02
N ALA A 353 -3.41 -61.51 10.78
CA ALA A 353 -3.41 -62.70 9.97
C ALA A 353 -2.02 -63.33 9.85
N THR A 354 -1.84 -64.42 10.53
CA THR A 354 -0.78 -65.41 10.34
C THR A 354 -1.00 -66.21 9.04
N PRO A 355 0.06 -66.78 8.50
CA PRO A 355 0.05 -67.43 7.19
C PRO A 355 -0.33 -68.93 7.26
N ASP A 356 -0.91 -69.37 6.17
CA ASP A 356 -0.78 -70.74 5.64
C ASP A 356 -0.50 -70.70 4.14
#